data_19fde79fc60bf29bbb88958669bd6fa8
#
_entry.id   19fde79fc60bf29bbb88958669bd6fa8
#
_cell.length_a   1.000
_cell.length_b   1.000
_cell.length_c   1.000
_cell.angle_alpha   90.00
_cell.angle_beta   90.00
_cell.angle_gamma   90.00
#
_symmetry.space_group_name_H-M   'P 1'
#
loop_
_entity.id
_entity.type
_entity.pdbx_description
1 polymer ?
#
loop_
_entity_poly.entity_id
_entity_poly.type
_entity_poly.pdbx_seq_one_letter_code
_entity_poly.pdbx_strand_id
1 'polypeptide(L)'
;MKIAIIDYDAGNLTNVVRAATRAGLDVVVTRDPEEIREANAMILPGVGAMKDAMDHLSGYGLTDIIREEVRKGKKLAGICLGMQALYEVSEEGGEVPALGLLPGRIVHCPEGNLKVPHMGWNELVMHRPHEVLAGLPEKSYVYFVHSYYKTPGDSEDIIASADYGVTVPAVVGKDNVLGFQFHPEKSGPVGLRIWKNLAEWLEK
;
A
#
# COMPACT_ATOMS: atom_id res chain seq x y z
N MET A 1 9.95 2.23 -18.93
CA MET A 1 9.42 3.24 -18.00
C MET A 1 9.90 2.87 -16.61
N LYS A 2 10.65 3.75 -15.93
CA LYS A 2 11.32 3.44 -14.67
C LYS A 2 10.41 3.69 -13.47
N ILE A 3 10.31 2.74 -12.55
CA ILE A 3 9.50 2.84 -11.33
C ILE A 3 10.43 2.89 -10.12
N ALA A 4 10.28 3.91 -9.28
CA ALA A 4 11.03 4.00 -8.03
C ALA A 4 10.36 3.19 -6.93
N ILE A 5 11.04 2.21 -6.38
CA ILE A 5 10.67 1.56 -5.11
C ILE A 5 11.40 2.31 -4.01
N ILE A 6 10.65 2.97 -3.15
CA ILE A 6 11.20 3.84 -2.11
C ILE A 6 11.88 3.00 -1.04
N ASP A 7 13.17 3.23 -0.85
CA ASP A 7 13.99 2.60 0.19
C ASP A 7 14.14 3.53 1.39
N TYR A 8 13.44 3.23 2.46
CA TYR A 8 13.56 3.93 3.75
C TYR A 8 13.96 2.96 4.87
N ASP A 9 14.78 1.95 4.53
CA ASP A 9 15.18 0.84 5.40
C ASP A 9 14.02 -0.08 5.81
N ALA A 10 12.92 -0.07 5.02
CA ALA A 10 11.82 -1.01 5.22
C ALA A 10 12.24 -2.43 4.84
N GLY A 11 11.77 -3.40 5.60
CA GLY A 11 11.91 -4.80 5.23
C GLY A 11 11.07 -5.19 4.00
N ASN A 12 11.28 -6.41 3.48
CA ASN A 12 10.51 -7.00 2.38
C ASN A 12 10.74 -6.40 0.98
N LEU A 13 11.70 -5.48 0.80
CA LEU A 13 12.02 -4.89 -0.50
C LEU A 13 12.28 -5.94 -1.58
N THR A 14 13.04 -6.99 -1.27
CA THR A 14 13.39 -8.06 -2.23
C THR A 14 12.17 -8.74 -2.85
N ASN A 15 11.13 -9.01 -2.06
CA ASN A 15 9.93 -9.67 -2.58
C ASN A 15 9.10 -8.72 -3.45
N VAL A 16 9.03 -7.44 -3.11
CA VAL A 16 8.36 -6.40 -3.90
C VAL A 16 9.08 -6.20 -5.23
N VAL A 17 10.42 -6.08 -5.22
CA VAL A 17 11.25 -6.00 -6.44
C VAL A 17 11.02 -7.20 -7.35
N ARG A 18 11.08 -8.42 -6.81
CA ARG A 18 10.85 -9.64 -7.59
C ARG A 18 9.47 -9.67 -8.23
N ALA A 19 8.44 -9.29 -7.48
CA ALA A 19 7.08 -9.29 -8.00
C ALA A 19 6.88 -8.21 -9.07
N ALA A 20 7.40 -7.00 -8.86
CA ALA A 20 7.37 -5.90 -9.81
C ALA A 20 8.10 -6.26 -11.13
N THR A 21 9.32 -6.79 -11.02
CA THR A 21 10.11 -7.23 -12.19
C THR A 21 9.40 -8.37 -12.94
N ARG A 22 8.80 -9.32 -12.22
CA ARG A 22 8.01 -10.41 -12.84
C ARG A 22 6.77 -9.89 -13.55
N ALA A 23 6.19 -8.78 -13.09
CA ALA A 23 5.08 -8.10 -13.75
C ALA A 23 5.51 -7.27 -14.99
N GLY A 24 6.80 -7.18 -15.27
CA GLY A 24 7.38 -6.48 -16.43
C GLY A 24 7.84 -5.06 -16.14
N LEU A 25 7.82 -4.60 -14.89
CA LEU A 25 8.27 -3.27 -14.53
C LEU A 25 9.81 -3.17 -14.50
N ASP A 26 10.32 -2.07 -15.03
CA ASP A 26 11.71 -1.64 -14.85
C ASP A 26 11.79 -0.83 -13.55
N VAL A 27 12.38 -1.43 -12.51
CA VAL A 27 12.38 -0.86 -11.15
C VAL A 27 13.78 -0.46 -10.70
N VAL A 28 13.86 0.63 -9.96
CA VAL A 28 15.03 1.03 -9.17
C VAL A 28 14.63 1.13 -7.70
N VAL A 29 15.43 0.53 -6.83
CA VAL A 29 15.31 0.70 -5.37
C VAL A 29 16.17 1.90 -5.00
N THR A 30 15.56 2.95 -4.49
CA THR A 30 16.27 4.20 -4.26
C THR A 30 15.68 5.02 -3.12
N ARG A 31 16.55 5.81 -2.50
CA ARG A 31 16.23 6.94 -1.61
C ARG A 31 16.76 8.26 -2.15
N ASP A 32 17.36 8.25 -3.34
CA ASP A 32 17.85 9.46 -3.98
C ASP A 32 16.67 10.30 -4.49
N PRO A 33 16.56 11.57 -4.06
CA PRO A 33 15.51 12.47 -4.51
C PRO A 33 15.44 12.67 -6.02
N GLU A 34 16.58 12.72 -6.70
CA GLU A 34 16.62 12.94 -8.15
C GLU A 34 16.12 11.69 -8.89
N GLU A 35 16.54 10.49 -8.47
CA GLU A 35 16.02 9.25 -9.07
C GLU A 35 14.51 9.10 -8.86
N ILE A 36 13.97 9.55 -7.70
CA ILE A 36 12.53 9.56 -7.43
C ILE A 36 11.81 10.56 -8.35
N ARG A 37 12.40 11.74 -8.57
CA ARG A 37 11.84 12.74 -9.49
C ARG A 37 11.86 12.28 -10.95
N GLU A 38 12.91 11.60 -11.36
CA GLU A 38 13.06 11.08 -12.73
C GLU A 38 12.18 9.86 -13.00
N ALA A 39 11.82 9.10 -11.97
CA ALA A 39 10.95 7.94 -12.10
C ALA A 39 9.54 8.34 -12.57
N ASN A 40 8.90 7.46 -13.35
CA ASN A 40 7.56 7.70 -13.86
C ASN A 40 6.47 7.46 -12.83
N ALA A 41 6.71 6.56 -11.88
CA ALA A 41 5.81 6.27 -10.76
C ALA A 41 6.60 5.75 -9.55
N MET A 42 5.92 5.63 -8.42
CA MET A 42 6.50 5.22 -7.14
C MET A 42 5.76 4.03 -6.54
N ILE A 43 6.50 3.14 -5.89
CA ILE A 43 5.97 2.12 -4.99
C ILE A 43 6.54 2.37 -3.60
N LEU A 44 5.68 2.46 -2.61
CA LEU A 44 6.02 2.56 -1.19
C LEU A 44 5.72 1.23 -0.50
N PRO A 45 6.69 0.33 -0.39
CA PRO A 45 6.53 -0.89 0.39
C PRO A 45 6.63 -0.58 1.87
N GLY A 46 6.23 -1.51 2.74
CA GLY A 46 6.50 -1.35 4.16
C GLY A 46 6.08 -2.54 5.00
N VAL A 47 6.90 -2.81 5.99
CA VAL A 47 6.64 -3.72 7.12
C VAL A 47 7.24 -3.12 8.38
N GLY A 48 6.76 -3.52 9.55
CA GLY A 48 7.23 -2.97 10.83
C GLY A 48 6.26 -1.95 11.41
N ALA A 49 6.75 -1.02 12.21
CA ALA A 49 5.94 -0.03 12.92
C ALA A 49 5.87 1.30 12.17
N MET A 50 4.71 1.96 12.23
CA MET A 50 4.47 3.24 11.55
C MET A 50 5.43 4.33 12.03
N LYS A 51 5.68 4.39 13.34
CA LYS A 51 6.57 5.40 13.88
C LYS A 51 7.97 5.32 13.27
N ASP A 52 8.55 4.12 13.25
CA ASP A 52 9.89 3.92 12.68
C ASP A 52 9.92 4.23 11.18
N ALA A 53 8.87 3.83 10.46
CA ALA A 53 8.74 4.13 9.03
C ALA A 53 8.71 5.63 8.76
N MET A 54 7.92 6.38 9.53
CA MET A 54 7.81 7.84 9.34
C MET A 54 9.06 8.59 9.80
N ASP A 55 9.73 8.10 10.85
CA ASP A 55 11.02 8.63 11.31
C ASP A 55 12.09 8.47 10.21
N HIS A 56 12.16 7.30 9.56
CA HIS A 56 13.09 7.07 8.44
C HIS A 56 12.73 7.90 7.20
N LEU A 57 11.45 7.87 6.78
CA LEU A 57 11.00 8.68 5.63
C LEU A 57 11.31 10.17 5.83
N SER A 58 11.08 10.70 7.03
CA SER A 58 11.36 12.09 7.36
C SER A 58 12.87 12.35 7.46
N GLY A 59 13.60 11.44 8.10
CA GLY A 59 15.05 11.53 8.27
C GLY A 59 15.82 11.57 6.94
N TYR A 60 15.32 10.87 5.92
CA TYR A 60 15.85 10.90 4.57
C TYR A 60 15.26 12.01 3.68
N GLY A 61 14.35 12.83 4.21
CA GLY A 61 13.68 13.88 3.43
C GLY A 61 12.69 13.35 2.38
N LEU A 62 12.28 12.09 2.48
CA LEU A 62 11.44 11.43 1.49
C LEU A 62 9.95 11.82 1.60
N THR A 63 9.49 12.23 2.77
CA THR A 63 8.09 12.63 2.98
C THR A 63 7.67 13.78 2.06
N ASP A 64 8.50 14.81 1.96
CA ASP A 64 8.17 16.00 1.16
C ASP A 64 8.26 15.69 -0.33
N ILE A 65 9.26 14.91 -0.74
CA ILE A 65 9.44 14.51 -2.14
C ILE A 65 8.26 13.65 -2.61
N ILE A 66 7.85 12.66 -1.83
CA ILE A 66 6.70 11.81 -2.16
C ILE A 66 5.44 12.67 -2.31
N ARG A 67 5.18 13.57 -1.35
CA ARG A 67 4.03 14.47 -1.41
C ARG A 67 4.06 15.40 -2.61
N GLU A 68 5.22 15.96 -2.92
CA GLU A 68 5.42 16.84 -4.06
C GLU A 68 5.14 16.11 -5.38
N GLU A 69 5.74 14.94 -5.57
CA GLU A 69 5.59 14.17 -6.80
C GLU A 69 4.16 13.66 -7.00
N VAL A 70 3.48 13.25 -5.93
CA VAL A 70 2.06 12.88 -5.98
C VAL A 70 1.18 14.09 -6.37
N ARG A 71 1.43 15.28 -5.82
CA ARG A 71 0.70 16.51 -6.21
C ARG A 71 0.92 16.88 -7.68
N LYS A 72 2.07 16.55 -8.26
CA LYS A 72 2.35 16.72 -9.69
C LYS A 72 1.65 15.69 -10.57
N GLY A 73 0.94 14.71 -9.98
CA GLY A 73 0.22 13.66 -10.69
C GLY A 73 0.99 12.36 -10.84
N LYS A 74 2.21 12.24 -10.27
CA LYS A 74 2.95 10.98 -10.29
C LYS A 74 2.22 9.93 -9.47
N LYS A 75 2.06 8.73 -10.04
CA LYS A 75 1.35 7.62 -9.40
C LYS A 75 2.16 7.04 -8.26
N LEU A 76 1.45 6.71 -7.18
CA LEU A 76 2.00 6.07 -5.99
C LEU A 76 1.17 4.86 -5.61
N ALA A 77 1.83 3.70 -5.44
CA ALA A 77 1.22 2.50 -4.88
C ALA A 77 1.83 2.16 -3.53
N GLY A 78 1.04 2.14 -2.46
CA GLY A 78 1.44 1.72 -1.11
C GLY A 78 1.12 0.25 -0.84
N ILE A 79 2.02 -0.50 -0.18
CA ILE A 79 1.82 -1.91 0.16
C ILE A 79 1.96 -2.10 1.66
N CYS A 80 0.93 -2.65 2.31
CA CYS A 80 0.82 -2.94 3.74
C CYS A 80 1.08 -1.68 4.58
N LEU A 81 2.18 -1.58 5.30
CA LEU A 81 2.54 -0.36 6.04
C LEU A 81 2.66 0.86 5.11
N GLY A 82 3.14 0.67 3.88
CA GLY A 82 3.19 1.73 2.88
C GLY A 82 1.79 2.24 2.48
N MET A 83 0.79 1.38 2.43
CA MET A 83 -0.61 1.80 2.26
C MET A 83 -1.11 2.59 3.49
N GLN A 84 -0.80 2.13 4.68
CA GLN A 84 -1.19 2.84 5.92
C GLN A 84 -0.53 4.22 6.01
N ALA A 85 0.71 4.36 5.54
CA ALA A 85 1.42 5.63 5.49
C ALA A 85 0.79 6.67 4.53
N LEU A 86 -0.11 6.28 3.63
CA LEU A 86 -0.82 7.22 2.75
C LEU A 86 -1.81 8.11 3.51
N TYR A 87 -2.27 7.69 4.68
CA TYR A 87 -3.29 8.39 5.48
C TYR A 87 -2.70 9.54 6.31
N GLU A 88 -3.56 10.24 7.06
CA GLU A 88 -3.17 11.45 7.82
C GLU A 88 -2.41 11.10 9.09
N VAL A 89 -2.87 10.08 9.82
CA VAL A 89 -2.34 9.75 11.15
C VAL A 89 -2.50 8.26 11.47
N SER A 90 -1.57 7.72 12.23
CA SER A 90 -1.63 6.37 12.79
C SER A 90 -1.52 6.40 14.32
N GLU A 91 -2.24 5.50 14.97
CA GLU A 91 -2.13 5.27 16.43
C GLU A 91 -0.97 4.35 16.80
N GLU A 92 -0.29 3.75 15.82
CA GLU A 92 0.83 2.82 16.06
C GLU A 92 2.07 3.57 16.55
N GLY A 93 2.36 3.41 17.84
CA GLY A 93 3.47 4.11 18.50
C GLY A 93 3.09 5.50 19.00
N GLY A 94 1.80 5.80 19.14
CA GLY A 94 1.21 7.07 19.54
C GLY A 94 0.47 7.76 18.39
N GLU A 95 0.20 9.04 18.49
CA GLU A 95 -0.36 9.85 17.41
C GLU A 95 0.75 10.19 16.40
N VAL A 96 0.99 9.32 15.43
CA VAL A 96 2.04 9.47 14.42
C VAL A 96 1.50 10.10 13.15
N PRO A 97 1.84 11.35 12.81
CA PRO A 97 1.51 11.93 11.52
C PRO A 97 2.12 11.14 10.38
N ALA A 98 1.32 10.85 9.34
CA ALA A 98 1.79 10.12 8.16
C ALA A 98 1.79 11.02 6.91
N LEU A 99 1.73 10.48 5.70
CA LEU A 99 1.89 11.28 4.48
C LEU A 99 0.70 12.22 4.19
N GLY A 100 -0.51 11.92 4.69
CA GLY A 100 -1.69 12.78 4.49
C GLY A 100 -2.12 12.91 3.03
N LEU A 101 -1.92 11.87 2.23
CA LEU A 101 -2.33 11.81 0.83
C LEU A 101 -3.78 11.35 0.69
N LEU A 102 -4.26 10.57 1.65
CA LEU A 102 -5.66 10.13 1.78
C LEU A 102 -6.20 10.56 3.15
N PRO A 103 -7.48 10.96 3.23
CA PRO A 103 -8.08 11.32 4.51
C PRO A 103 -8.37 10.09 5.35
N GLY A 104 -8.14 10.20 6.64
CA GLY A 104 -8.48 9.15 7.61
C GLY A 104 -7.35 8.75 8.53
N ARG A 105 -7.66 7.74 9.34
CA ARG A 105 -6.85 7.33 10.48
C ARG A 105 -6.59 5.83 10.47
N ILE A 106 -5.41 5.43 10.84
CA ILE A 106 -5.00 4.05 11.07
C ILE A 106 -5.12 3.76 12.57
N VAL A 107 -5.88 2.73 12.91
CA VAL A 107 -6.16 2.34 14.30
C VAL A 107 -5.80 0.87 14.54
N HIS A 108 -5.63 0.48 15.80
CA HIS A 108 -5.43 -0.92 16.17
C HIS A 108 -6.67 -1.76 15.84
N CYS A 109 -6.49 -2.99 15.37
CA CYS A 109 -7.59 -3.93 15.19
C CYS A 109 -8.27 -4.15 16.56
N PRO A 110 -9.61 -4.18 16.60
CA PRO A 110 -10.32 -4.31 17.87
C PRO A 110 -9.99 -5.63 18.55
N GLU A 111 -9.82 -5.58 19.86
CA GLU A 111 -9.72 -6.78 20.68
C GLU A 111 -11.06 -7.52 20.68
N GLY A 112 -11.03 -8.85 20.64
CA GLY A 112 -12.24 -9.66 20.60
C GLY A 112 -11.95 -11.13 20.38
N ASN A 113 -12.87 -11.83 19.72
CA ASN A 113 -12.75 -13.27 19.46
C ASN A 113 -11.74 -13.62 18.36
N LEU A 114 -11.28 -12.65 17.59
CA LEU A 114 -10.29 -12.84 16.54
C LEU A 114 -8.90 -12.48 17.03
N LYS A 115 -7.91 -13.19 16.50
CA LYS A 115 -6.51 -12.95 16.85
C LYS A 115 -5.99 -11.67 16.19
N VAL A 116 -5.21 -10.89 16.92
CA VAL A 116 -4.40 -9.81 16.37
C VAL A 116 -2.94 -10.25 16.43
N PRO A 117 -2.17 -10.16 15.35
CA PRO A 117 -2.51 -9.57 14.04
C PRO A 117 -3.53 -10.37 13.22
N HIS A 118 -4.26 -9.70 12.32
CA HIS A 118 -4.95 -10.30 11.20
C HIS A 118 -3.88 -10.94 10.30
N MET A 119 -3.74 -12.25 10.39
CA MET A 119 -2.69 -13.00 9.69
C MET A 119 -3.29 -14.19 8.96
N GLY A 120 -3.04 -14.27 7.67
CA GLY A 120 -3.47 -15.37 6.82
C GLY A 120 -4.22 -14.94 5.56
N TRP A 121 -4.85 -15.89 4.93
CA TRP A 121 -5.61 -15.69 3.71
C TRP A 121 -7.04 -15.25 4.06
N ASN A 122 -7.50 -14.20 3.38
CA ASN A 122 -8.86 -13.72 3.53
C ASN A 122 -9.42 -13.28 2.18
N GLU A 123 -10.74 -13.36 2.05
CA GLU A 123 -11.46 -13.09 0.80
C GLU A 123 -11.61 -11.58 0.58
N LEU A 124 -11.43 -11.15 -0.67
CA LEU A 124 -11.70 -9.77 -1.08
C LEU A 124 -13.18 -9.58 -1.42
N VAL A 125 -13.80 -8.59 -0.81
CA VAL A 125 -15.14 -8.08 -1.15
C VAL A 125 -14.97 -6.81 -1.96
N MET A 126 -15.31 -6.86 -3.24
CA MET A 126 -15.18 -5.72 -4.16
C MET A 126 -16.37 -4.78 -4.02
N HIS A 127 -16.12 -3.48 -3.80
CA HIS A 127 -17.16 -2.45 -3.64
C HIS A 127 -17.41 -1.64 -4.91
N ARG A 128 -16.34 -1.43 -5.70
CA ARG A 128 -16.43 -0.73 -6.99
C ARG A 128 -15.43 -1.28 -7.99
N PRO A 129 -15.73 -1.20 -9.30
CA PRO A 129 -14.77 -1.59 -10.32
C PRO A 129 -13.50 -0.74 -10.23
N HIS A 130 -12.36 -1.41 -10.38
CA HIS A 130 -11.06 -0.75 -10.55
C HIS A 130 -10.16 -1.64 -11.39
N GLU A 131 -9.38 -1.03 -12.29
CA GLU A 131 -8.53 -1.78 -13.21
C GLU A 131 -7.52 -2.70 -12.52
N VAL A 132 -7.03 -2.34 -11.33
CA VAL A 132 -6.10 -3.17 -10.55
C VAL A 132 -6.70 -4.52 -10.13
N LEU A 133 -8.02 -4.62 -10.05
CA LEU A 133 -8.75 -5.85 -9.71
C LEU A 133 -9.37 -6.54 -10.95
N ALA A 134 -9.12 -6.02 -12.15
CA ALA A 134 -9.69 -6.54 -13.37
C ALA A 134 -9.31 -8.03 -13.61
N GLY A 135 -10.32 -8.83 -13.95
CA GLY A 135 -10.15 -10.25 -14.28
C GLY A 135 -9.80 -11.14 -13.07
N LEU A 136 -9.99 -10.65 -11.83
CA LEU A 136 -9.95 -11.50 -10.66
C LEU A 136 -11.22 -12.34 -10.55
N PRO A 137 -11.12 -13.60 -10.08
CA PRO A 137 -12.28 -14.41 -9.71
C PRO A 137 -13.15 -13.73 -8.66
N GLU A 138 -14.46 -14.02 -8.65
CA GLU A 138 -15.41 -13.50 -7.66
C GLU A 138 -14.94 -13.77 -6.22
N LYS A 139 -14.43 -14.99 -5.97
CA LYS A 139 -13.80 -15.36 -4.70
C LYS A 139 -12.29 -15.32 -4.82
N SER A 140 -11.72 -14.18 -4.51
CA SER A 140 -10.28 -13.96 -4.54
C SER A 140 -9.73 -13.85 -3.13
N TYR A 141 -8.79 -14.73 -2.79
CA TYR A 141 -8.12 -14.75 -1.48
C TYR A 141 -6.74 -14.13 -1.61
N VAL A 142 -6.40 -13.28 -0.64
CA VAL A 142 -5.10 -12.60 -0.54
C VAL A 142 -4.52 -12.72 0.87
N TYR A 143 -3.22 -12.53 1.01
CA TYR A 143 -2.51 -12.73 2.26
C TYR A 143 -2.33 -11.43 3.05
N PHE A 144 -2.90 -11.42 4.26
CA PHE A 144 -2.80 -10.32 5.23
C PHE A 144 -1.82 -10.65 6.34
N VAL A 145 -1.15 -9.65 6.87
CA VAL A 145 -0.40 -9.68 8.14
C VAL A 145 -0.27 -8.27 8.68
N HIS A 146 -1.22 -7.84 9.51
CA HIS A 146 -1.23 -6.49 10.10
C HIS A 146 -2.01 -6.46 11.42
N SER A 147 -1.62 -5.58 12.35
CA SER A 147 -2.31 -5.32 13.61
C SER A 147 -3.10 -4.02 13.61
N TYR A 148 -2.78 -3.14 12.66
CA TYR A 148 -3.45 -1.84 12.47
C TYR A 148 -4.13 -1.80 11.11
N TYR A 149 -5.21 -1.05 11.00
CA TYR A 149 -5.98 -0.92 9.77
C TYR A 149 -6.62 0.46 9.66
N LYS A 150 -6.99 0.86 8.46
CA LYS A 150 -7.76 2.08 8.21
C LYS A 150 -9.21 1.86 8.64
N THR A 151 -9.75 2.73 9.49
CA THR A 151 -11.18 2.71 9.82
C THR A 151 -12.02 2.90 8.55
N PRO A 152 -13.07 2.08 8.31
CA PRO A 152 -13.81 2.17 7.06
C PRO A 152 -14.45 3.55 6.84
N GLY A 153 -15.11 4.14 7.83
CA GLY A 153 -15.73 5.47 7.71
C GLY A 153 -16.52 5.67 6.41
N ASP A 154 -16.88 6.89 6.11
CA ASP A 154 -17.52 7.29 4.83
C ASP A 154 -16.48 7.58 3.74
N SER A 155 -15.53 6.70 3.52
CA SER A 155 -14.45 6.97 2.60
C SER A 155 -14.71 6.42 1.21
N GLU A 156 -14.77 7.33 0.24
CA GLU A 156 -14.88 7.03 -1.18
C GLU A 156 -13.63 6.34 -1.74
N ASP A 157 -12.56 6.27 -0.95
CA ASP A 157 -11.29 5.67 -1.33
C ASP A 157 -11.30 4.14 -1.30
N ILE A 158 -12.28 3.49 -0.65
CA ILE A 158 -12.34 2.02 -0.55
C ILE A 158 -12.79 1.40 -1.86
N ILE A 159 -11.91 0.59 -2.45
CA ILE A 159 -12.16 -0.17 -3.67
C ILE A 159 -12.61 -1.59 -3.33
N ALA A 160 -11.92 -2.23 -2.37
CA ALA A 160 -12.26 -3.55 -1.85
C ALA A 160 -11.93 -3.64 -0.36
N SER A 161 -12.63 -4.53 0.33
CA SER A 161 -12.39 -4.83 1.75
C SER A 161 -12.27 -6.33 2.00
N ALA A 162 -11.90 -6.68 3.23
CA ALA A 162 -12.01 -8.02 3.77
C ALA A 162 -12.77 -7.98 5.10
N ASP A 163 -13.48 -9.05 5.43
CA ASP A 163 -14.14 -9.17 6.73
C ASP A 163 -13.20 -9.89 7.72
N TYR A 164 -12.90 -9.21 8.80
CA TYR A 164 -12.15 -9.78 9.93
C TYR A 164 -12.83 -9.39 11.26
N GLY A 165 -14.13 -9.66 11.39
CA GLY A 165 -14.96 -9.18 12.51
C GLY A 165 -15.19 -7.67 12.50
N VAL A 166 -14.46 -6.98 11.67
CA VAL A 166 -14.63 -5.60 11.24
C VAL A 166 -14.36 -5.53 9.74
N THR A 167 -14.90 -4.50 9.09
CA THR A 167 -14.58 -4.25 7.69
C THR A 167 -13.17 -3.67 7.59
N VAL A 168 -12.24 -4.43 7.02
CA VAL A 168 -10.86 -4.02 6.78
C VAL A 168 -10.71 -3.52 5.34
N PRO A 169 -10.48 -2.21 5.08
CA PRO A 169 -10.14 -1.73 3.75
C PRO A 169 -8.90 -2.46 3.22
N ALA A 170 -9.08 -3.22 2.16
CA ALA A 170 -8.05 -4.10 1.59
C ALA A 170 -7.37 -3.49 0.38
N VAL A 171 -8.15 -2.81 -0.48
CA VAL A 171 -7.66 -2.01 -1.60
C VAL A 171 -8.30 -0.64 -1.50
N VAL A 172 -7.47 0.39 -1.51
CA VAL A 172 -7.90 1.79 -1.46
C VAL A 172 -7.29 2.56 -2.62
N GLY A 173 -7.98 3.60 -3.08
CA GLY A 173 -7.42 4.44 -4.14
C GLY A 173 -8.25 5.66 -4.42
N LYS A 174 -7.55 6.77 -4.68
CA LYS A 174 -8.11 8.05 -5.09
C LYS A 174 -7.10 8.73 -6.02
N ASP A 175 -7.58 9.22 -7.15
CA ASP A 175 -6.77 9.91 -8.16
C ASP A 175 -5.54 9.05 -8.59
N ASN A 176 -4.34 9.51 -8.35
CA ASN A 176 -3.08 8.85 -8.67
C ASN A 176 -2.46 8.07 -7.48
N VAL A 177 -3.24 7.85 -6.41
CA VAL A 177 -2.80 7.10 -5.22
C VAL A 177 -3.58 5.80 -5.09
N LEU A 178 -2.86 4.69 -4.87
CA LEU A 178 -3.42 3.35 -4.70
C LEU A 178 -2.75 2.67 -3.51
N GLY A 179 -3.48 1.84 -2.77
CA GLY A 179 -2.93 1.11 -1.63
C GLY A 179 -3.52 -0.29 -1.46
N PHE A 180 -2.69 -1.20 -0.95
CA PHE A 180 -3.04 -2.58 -0.62
C PHE A 180 -2.68 -2.86 0.83
N GLN A 181 -3.67 -3.23 1.67
CA GLN A 181 -3.38 -3.64 3.05
C GLN A 181 -2.72 -5.02 3.12
N PHE A 182 -3.06 -5.89 2.20
CA PHE A 182 -2.44 -7.20 2.05
C PHE A 182 -1.12 -7.12 1.27
N HIS A 183 -0.44 -8.25 1.16
CA HIS A 183 0.78 -8.40 0.39
C HIS A 183 0.51 -9.06 -0.95
N PRO A 184 0.36 -8.32 -2.06
CA PRO A 184 0.14 -8.93 -3.38
C PRO A 184 1.29 -9.87 -3.77
N GLU A 185 2.53 -9.56 -3.35
CA GLU A 185 3.73 -10.38 -3.61
C GLU A 185 3.72 -11.73 -2.87
N LYS A 186 2.80 -11.90 -1.90
CA LYS A 186 2.59 -13.14 -1.14
C LYS A 186 1.24 -13.80 -1.42
N SER A 187 0.46 -13.26 -2.36
CA SER A 187 -0.94 -13.66 -2.58
C SER A 187 -1.13 -14.61 -3.76
N GLY A 188 -0.11 -15.39 -4.12
CA GLY A 188 -0.20 -16.47 -5.10
C GLY A 188 -0.69 -16.00 -6.49
N PRO A 189 -1.55 -16.80 -7.18
CA PRO A 189 -2.05 -16.45 -8.51
C PRO A 189 -2.86 -15.15 -8.55
N VAL A 190 -3.66 -14.88 -7.50
CA VAL A 190 -4.43 -13.63 -7.36
C VAL A 190 -3.46 -12.45 -7.27
N GLY A 191 -2.42 -12.57 -6.45
CA GLY A 191 -1.39 -11.55 -6.31
C GLY A 191 -0.62 -11.29 -7.61
N LEU A 192 -0.32 -12.33 -8.39
CA LEU A 192 0.33 -12.19 -9.70
C LEU A 192 -0.55 -11.42 -10.69
N ARG A 193 -1.85 -11.65 -10.70
CA ARG A 193 -2.79 -10.90 -11.51
C ARG A 193 -2.84 -9.43 -11.07
N ILE A 194 -2.92 -9.19 -9.77
CA ILE A 194 -2.90 -7.82 -9.20
C ILE A 194 -1.61 -7.11 -9.59
N TRP A 195 -0.45 -7.75 -9.50
CA TRP A 195 0.82 -7.15 -9.92
C TRP A 195 0.85 -6.79 -11.40
N LYS A 196 0.31 -7.64 -12.26
CA LYS A 196 0.19 -7.35 -13.70
C LYS A 196 -0.68 -6.12 -13.93
N ASN A 197 -1.86 -6.09 -13.31
CA ASN A 197 -2.79 -4.97 -13.44
C ASN A 197 -2.20 -3.67 -12.84
N LEU A 198 -1.44 -3.79 -11.72
CA LEU A 198 -0.74 -2.67 -11.10
C LEU A 198 0.34 -2.11 -12.04
N ALA A 199 1.09 -2.99 -12.72
CA ALA A 199 2.07 -2.57 -13.70
C ALA A 199 1.40 -1.75 -14.83
N GLU A 200 0.31 -2.24 -15.39
CA GLU A 200 -0.47 -1.53 -16.41
C GLU A 200 -1.01 -0.18 -15.89
N TRP A 201 -1.43 -0.13 -14.62
CA TRP A 201 -1.89 1.11 -14.00
C TRP A 201 -0.76 2.10 -13.79
N LEU A 202 0.42 1.68 -13.31
CA LEU A 202 1.58 2.55 -13.08
C LEU A 202 2.14 3.14 -14.38
N GLU A 203 1.99 2.42 -15.50
CA GLU A 203 2.53 2.81 -16.80
C GLU A 203 1.66 3.77 -17.62
N LYS A 204 0.40 3.94 -17.26
CA LYS A 204 -0.52 4.91 -17.89
C LYS A 204 -0.26 6.34 -17.42
#